data_311c8ed2bf933c8836a223e5f177cad6
#
_entry.id   311c8ed2bf933c8836a223e5f177cad6
#
_cell.length_a   1.000
_cell.length_b   1.000
_cell.length_c   1.000
_cell.angle_alpha   90.00
_cell.angle_beta   90.00
_cell.angle_gamma   90.00
#
_symmetry.space_group_name_H-M   'P 1'
#
loop_
_entity.id
_entity.type
_entity.pdbx_description
1 polymer ?
#
loop_
_entity_poly.entity_id
_entity_poly.type
_entity_poly.pdbx_seq_one_letter_code
_entity_poly.pdbx_strand_id
1 'polypeptide(L)'
;MMSRESLLSSLKGLSKNVYSREELLPEMDLLEEEMAQIVFEDGLDIPSEYVHMSYIMKRLHIMNNEAGNVADQELKKLSRLASIFSNHVRAQQSGITGEDRVEQYLGYMKSNHVVLRNLQLSDGVHKTELDFLVLKQGVATIVEVKNSKRDVYIDEAGDMYKVGRYENFDSHLGAKMDFRAEIIQQLLKDAGYENMRIEKVVVFTNNRIQIKKDYHGFRVCFLSRLPHLIDDSYGTGVIQFTKHLQQMADYIQGKDLNEYYPFEMDVQEFKEAFVDAYLKIKGYDQSVEDGLFTRFRTVVHSLFNMPTTQHVSY
;
A
#
# COMPACT_ATOMS: atom_id res chain seq x y z
N MET A 1 32.94 -8.11 -10.98
CA MET A 1 32.29 -9.12 -10.15
C MET A 1 31.19 -8.40 -9.35
N MET A 2 29.92 -8.77 -9.50
CA MET A 2 28.83 -8.11 -8.75
C MET A 2 28.84 -8.63 -7.31
N SER A 3 29.11 -7.77 -6.34
CA SER A 3 29.02 -8.13 -4.93
C SER A 3 27.55 -8.11 -4.45
N ARG A 4 27.26 -8.80 -3.34
CA ARG A 4 25.95 -8.77 -2.68
C ARG A 4 25.51 -7.34 -2.36
N GLU A 5 26.42 -6.55 -1.82
CA GLU A 5 26.17 -5.14 -1.48
C GLU A 5 25.89 -4.28 -2.72
N SER A 6 26.60 -4.53 -3.83
CA SER A 6 26.35 -3.84 -5.10
C SER A 6 24.95 -4.13 -5.65
N LEU A 7 24.49 -5.39 -5.60
CA LEU A 7 23.15 -5.78 -6.03
C LEU A 7 22.08 -5.18 -5.12
N LEU A 8 22.26 -5.24 -3.80
CA LEU A 8 21.31 -4.63 -2.86
C LEU A 8 21.23 -3.10 -3.06
N SER A 9 22.35 -2.44 -3.33
CA SER A 9 22.37 -1.00 -3.58
C SER A 9 21.74 -0.59 -4.92
N SER A 10 21.63 -1.51 -5.88
CA SER A 10 20.93 -1.28 -7.15
C SER A 10 19.39 -1.36 -7.00
N LEU A 11 18.88 -2.02 -5.95
CA LEU A 11 17.45 -2.13 -5.67
C LEU A 11 16.97 -0.90 -4.87
N LYS A 12 16.68 0.19 -5.56
CA LYS A 12 16.32 1.49 -4.97
C LYS A 12 14.84 1.63 -4.69
N GLY A 13 13.99 0.97 -5.47
CA GLY A 13 12.56 0.98 -5.29
C GLY A 13 12.18 0.54 -3.87
N LEU A 14 11.20 1.18 -3.26
CA LEU A 14 10.77 0.95 -1.88
C LEU A 14 11.91 1.10 -0.85
N SER A 15 12.67 2.19 -0.96
CA SER A 15 13.80 2.47 -0.06
C SER A 15 13.42 3.20 1.23
N LYS A 16 12.19 3.76 1.31
CA LYS A 16 11.64 4.45 2.47
C LYS A 16 10.76 3.52 3.30
N ASN A 17 10.53 3.85 4.56
CA ASN A 17 9.58 3.14 5.43
C ASN A 17 8.15 3.66 5.29
N VAL A 18 7.98 4.87 4.79
CA VAL A 18 6.68 5.55 4.63
C VAL A 18 6.66 6.25 3.28
N TYR A 19 5.55 6.14 2.58
CA TYR A 19 5.30 6.73 1.28
C TYR A 19 4.04 7.56 1.30
N SER A 20 3.91 8.54 0.40
CA SER A 20 2.58 9.00 0.02
C SER A 20 1.90 7.91 -0.84
N ARG A 21 0.57 7.94 -0.93
CA ARG A 21 -0.17 6.98 -1.74
C ARG A 21 0.19 7.08 -3.23
N GLU A 22 0.52 8.27 -3.68
CA GLU A 22 0.91 8.55 -5.07
C GLU A 22 2.31 8.00 -5.39
N GLU A 23 3.23 8.00 -4.40
CA GLU A 23 4.58 7.47 -4.56
C GLU A 23 4.63 5.95 -4.53
N LEU A 24 3.70 5.30 -3.81
CA LEU A 24 3.81 3.88 -3.48
C LEU A 24 3.84 2.97 -4.70
N LEU A 25 2.87 3.11 -5.62
CA LEU A 25 2.78 2.24 -6.79
C LEU A 25 3.97 2.43 -7.75
N PRO A 26 4.41 3.67 -8.08
CA PRO A 26 5.65 3.89 -8.83
C PRO A 26 6.90 3.26 -8.19
N GLU A 27 7.02 3.30 -6.87
CA GLU A 27 8.14 2.68 -6.15
C GLU A 27 8.09 1.14 -6.18
N MET A 28 6.89 0.56 -6.17
CA MET A 28 6.69 -0.88 -6.37
C MET A 28 7.07 -1.30 -7.78
N ASP A 29 6.62 -0.55 -8.77
CA ASP A 29 6.94 -0.80 -10.19
C ASP A 29 8.45 -0.67 -10.42
N LEU A 30 9.09 0.35 -9.84
CA LEU A 30 10.55 0.53 -9.90
C LEU A 30 11.30 -0.68 -9.33
N LEU A 31 10.87 -1.23 -8.20
CA LEU A 31 11.51 -2.41 -7.62
C LEU A 31 11.36 -3.65 -8.54
N GLU A 32 10.20 -3.86 -9.16
CA GLU A 32 10.01 -4.93 -10.14
C GLU A 32 10.92 -4.74 -11.37
N GLU A 33 11.06 -3.51 -11.88
CA GLU A 33 11.95 -3.18 -12.99
C GLU A 33 13.42 -3.46 -12.66
N GLU A 34 13.88 -3.03 -11.49
CA GLU A 34 15.26 -3.26 -11.03
C GLU A 34 15.56 -4.74 -10.86
N MET A 35 14.63 -5.51 -10.28
CA MET A 35 14.76 -6.97 -10.18
C MET A 35 14.77 -7.64 -11.55
N ALA A 36 13.93 -7.20 -12.48
CA ALA A 36 13.90 -7.70 -13.85
C ALA A 36 15.22 -7.44 -14.57
N GLN A 37 15.78 -6.24 -14.46
CA GLN A 37 17.08 -5.89 -15.05
C GLN A 37 18.21 -6.81 -14.57
N ILE A 38 18.20 -7.17 -13.27
CA ILE A 38 19.20 -8.10 -12.71
C ILE A 38 19.04 -9.51 -13.29
N VAL A 39 17.79 -10.01 -13.39
CA VAL A 39 17.53 -11.40 -13.77
C VAL A 39 17.65 -11.66 -15.26
N PHE A 40 17.30 -10.66 -16.09
CA PHE A 40 17.31 -10.79 -17.54
C PHE A 40 18.62 -10.38 -18.20
N GLU A 41 19.60 -9.89 -17.42
CA GLU A 41 20.97 -9.51 -17.84
C GLU A 41 21.09 -9.18 -19.36
N ASP A 42 21.83 -8.15 -19.74
CA ASP A 42 22.23 -7.93 -21.13
C ASP A 42 21.55 -6.85 -21.96
N GLY A 43 21.19 -5.71 -21.38
CA GLY A 43 20.94 -4.50 -22.20
C GLY A 43 19.92 -4.66 -23.33
N LEU A 44 19.19 -5.76 -23.35
CA LEU A 44 18.02 -5.95 -24.19
C LEU A 44 16.87 -5.18 -23.56
N ASP A 45 16.16 -4.40 -24.35
CA ASP A 45 14.86 -3.83 -23.97
C ASP A 45 13.98 -4.96 -23.46
N ILE A 46 13.82 -5.03 -22.12
CA ILE A 46 12.94 -6.02 -21.50
C ILE A 46 11.52 -5.61 -21.88
N PRO A 47 10.78 -6.43 -22.64
CA PRO A 47 9.40 -6.11 -22.94
C PRO A 47 8.63 -5.88 -21.64
N SER A 48 7.78 -4.85 -21.57
CA SER A 48 7.04 -4.47 -20.36
C SER A 48 6.24 -5.63 -19.73
N GLU A 49 5.89 -6.63 -20.53
CA GLU A 49 5.22 -7.86 -20.08
C GLU A 49 6.11 -8.76 -19.20
N TYR A 50 7.45 -8.61 -19.23
CA TYR A 50 8.39 -9.38 -18.40
C TYR A 50 8.81 -8.67 -17.12
N VAL A 51 8.34 -7.46 -16.89
CA VAL A 51 8.67 -6.69 -15.68
C VAL A 51 7.92 -7.22 -14.44
N HIS A 52 6.82 -7.94 -14.62
CA HIS A 52 6.04 -8.45 -13.48
C HIS A 52 6.75 -9.54 -12.68
N MET A 53 6.57 -9.51 -11.36
CA MET A 53 7.15 -10.46 -10.40
C MET A 53 6.98 -11.94 -10.81
N SER A 54 5.85 -12.30 -11.40
CA SER A 54 5.61 -13.68 -11.87
C SER A 54 6.59 -14.15 -12.95
N TYR A 55 7.02 -13.28 -13.84
CA TYR A 55 8.01 -13.59 -14.87
C TYR A 55 9.42 -13.60 -14.30
N ILE A 56 9.74 -12.68 -13.40
CA ILE A 56 11.01 -12.66 -12.66
C ILE A 56 11.19 -13.99 -11.93
N MET A 57 10.20 -14.42 -11.17
CA MET A 57 10.22 -15.69 -10.44
C MET A 57 10.34 -16.88 -11.38
N LYS A 58 9.59 -16.89 -12.49
CA LYS A 58 9.70 -17.96 -13.50
C LYS A 58 11.10 -18.04 -14.08
N ARG A 59 11.73 -16.92 -14.39
CA ARG A 59 13.10 -16.88 -14.92
C ARG A 59 14.11 -17.41 -13.90
N LEU A 60 14.01 -17.00 -12.63
CA LEU A 60 14.86 -17.52 -11.56
C LEU A 60 14.73 -19.03 -11.39
N HIS A 61 13.52 -19.60 -11.47
CA HIS A 61 13.33 -21.05 -11.44
C HIS A 61 13.97 -21.76 -12.63
N ILE A 62 13.88 -21.20 -13.84
CA ILE A 62 14.56 -21.75 -15.02
C ILE A 62 16.08 -21.75 -14.80
N MET A 63 16.65 -20.62 -14.39
CA MET A 63 18.08 -20.50 -14.12
C MET A 63 18.55 -21.45 -13.03
N ASN A 64 17.76 -21.62 -11.97
CA ASN A 64 18.08 -22.59 -10.90
C ASN A 64 18.09 -24.03 -11.40
N ASN A 65 17.13 -24.42 -12.25
CA ASN A 65 17.12 -25.74 -12.87
C ASN A 65 18.36 -25.97 -13.75
N GLU A 66 18.74 -24.97 -14.55
CA GLU A 66 19.96 -24.98 -15.37
C GLU A 66 21.24 -25.11 -14.52
N ALA A 67 21.25 -24.52 -13.32
CA ALA A 67 22.33 -24.60 -12.34
C ALA A 67 22.32 -25.87 -11.47
N GLY A 68 21.36 -26.80 -11.67
CA GLY A 68 21.29 -28.05 -10.91
C GLY A 68 20.52 -27.90 -9.57
N ASN A 69 19.57 -26.98 -9.47
CA ASN A 69 18.69 -26.76 -8.31
C ASN A 69 19.44 -26.37 -7.02
N VAL A 70 20.50 -25.57 -7.17
CA VAL A 70 21.37 -25.18 -6.06
C VAL A 70 20.73 -24.24 -5.05
N ALA A 71 19.66 -23.50 -5.45
CA ALA A 71 19.03 -22.45 -4.67
C ALA A 71 17.55 -22.73 -4.32
N ASP A 72 17.16 -23.99 -4.21
CA ASP A 72 15.75 -24.38 -3.97
C ASP A 72 15.18 -23.81 -2.67
N GLN A 73 15.98 -23.74 -1.61
CA GLN A 73 15.53 -23.21 -0.32
C GLN A 73 15.32 -21.70 -0.38
N GLU A 74 16.26 -20.98 -0.97
CA GLU A 74 16.22 -19.53 -1.17
C GLU A 74 15.04 -19.14 -2.07
N LEU A 75 14.83 -19.86 -3.15
CA LEU A 75 13.69 -19.65 -4.05
C LEU A 75 12.35 -19.95 -3.37
N LYS A 76 12.29 -20.93 -2.47
CA LYS A 76 11.07 -21.19 -1.69
C LYS A 76 10.73 -20.03 -0.76
N LYS A 77 11.74 -19.47 -0.06
CA LYS A 77 11.58 -18.26 0.77
C LYS A 77 11.13 -17.07 -0.08
N LEU A 78 11.86 -16.80 -1.17
CA LEU A 78 11.58 -15.73 -2.09
C LEU A 78 10.18 -15.83 -2.70
N SER A 79 9.75 -17.03 -3.14
CA SER A 79 8.42 -17.26 -3.72
C SER A 79 7.29 -16.87 -2.77
N ARG A 80 7.46 -17.14 -1.47
CA ARG A 80 6.48 -16.71 -0.45
C ARG A 80 6.41 -15.18 -0.35
N LEU A 81 7.55 -14.52 -0.25
CA LEU A 81 7.64 -13.05 -0.15
C LEU A 81 7.14 -12.37 -1.43
N ALA A 82 7.52 -12.90 -2.61
CA ALA A 82 7.04 -12.43 -3.91
C ALA A 82 5.52 -12.56 -4.08
N SER A 83 4.92 -13.62 -3.51
CA SER A 83 3.45 -13.76 -3.50
C SER A 83 2.77 -12.70 -2.65
N ILE A 84 3.31 -12.39 -1.47
CA ILE A 84 2.81 -11.31 -0.60
C ILE A 84 2.94 -9.98 -1.33
N PHE A 85 4.12 -9.66 -1.87
CA PHE A 85 4.38 -8.45 -2.65
C PHE A 85 3.38 -8.28 -3.81
N SER A 86 3.23 -9.31 -4.66
CA SER A 86 2.32 -9.27 -5.80
C SER A 86 0.85 -9.09 -5.39
N ASN A 87 0.45 -9.61 -4.22
CA ASN A 87 -0.90 -9.38 -3.70
C ASN A 87 -1.09 -7.91 -3.27
N HIS A 88 -0.08 -7.29 -2.66
CA HIS A 88 -0.11 -5.87 -2.33
C HIS A 88 -0.20 -4.99 -3.59
N VAL A 89 0.63 -5.25 -4.61
CA VAL A 89 0.58 -4.52 -5.89
C VAL A 89 -0.84 -4.59 -6.50
N ARG A 90 -1.41 -5.79 -6.59
CA ARG A 90 -2.77 -5.98 -7.12
C ARG A 90 -3.85 -5.30 -6.29
N ALA A 91 -3.71 -5.31 -4.96
CA ALA A 91 -4.65 -4.65 -4.07
C ALA A 91 -4.62 -3.13 -4.28
N GLN A 92 -3.43 -2.54 -4.36
CA GLN A 92 -3.25 -1.11 -4.64
C GLN A 92 -3.81 -0.71 -6.00
N GLN A 93 -3.45 -1.41 -7.08
CA GLN A 93 -3.98 -1.16 -8.43
C GLN A 93 -5.51 -1.28 -8.48
N SER A 94 -6.08 -2.29 -7.81
CA SER A 94 -7.52 -2.49 -7.75
C SER A 94 -8.22 -1.39 -6.94
N GLY A 95 -7.61 -0.92 -5.86
CA GLY A 95 -8.08 0.20 -5.04
C GLY A 95 -8.13 1.49 -5.86
N ILE A 96 -6.99 1.88 -6.45
CA ILE A 96 -6.87 3.09 -7.28
C ILE A 96 -7.91 3.07 -8.41
N THR A 97 -8.01 1.97 -9.17
CA THR A 97 -9.01 1.83 -10.25
C THR A 97 -10.44 1.99 -9.74
N GLY A 98 -10.74 1.45 -8.55
CA GLY A 98 -12.06 1.57 -7.93
C GLY A 98 -12.39 3.00 -7.56
N GLU A 99 -11.44 3.68 -6.95
CA GLU A 99 -11.58 5.07 -6.52
C GLU A 99 -11.67 6.05 -7.69
N ASP A 100 -10.86 5.89 -8.74
CA ASP A 100 -10.95 6.73 -9.95
C ASP A 100 -12.34 6.67 -10.57
N ARG A 101 -12.95 5.49 -10.57
CA ARG A 101 -14.33 5.33 -11.02
C ARG A 101 -15.32 6.04 -10.10
N VAL A 102 -15.13 5.96 -8.77
CA VAL A 102 -15.98 6.68 -7.81
C VAL A 102 -15.84 8.18 -8.00
N GLU A 103 -14.64 8.70 -8.13
CA GLU A 103 -14.39 10.12 -8.39
C GLU A 103 -15.09 10.61 -9.66
N GLN A 104 -15.00 9.85 -10.75
CA GLN A 104 -15.72 10.15 -11.99
C GLN A 104 -17.24 10.24 -11.76
N TYR A 105 -17.82 9.31 -10.98
CA TYR A 105 -19.26 9.33 -10.69
C TYR A 105 -19.66 10.45 -9.74
N LEU A 106 -18.84 10.79 -8.77
CA LEU A 106 -19.07 11.98 -7.91
C LEU A 106 -19.14 13.26 -8.74
N GLY A 107 -18.38 13.36 -9.84
CA GLY A 107 -18.46 14.45 -10.79
C GLY A 107 -19.84 14.63 -11.48
N TYR A 108 -20.72 13.63 -11.42
CA TYR A 108 -22.10 13.73 -11.93
C TYR A 108 -23.11 14.29 -10.92
N MET A 109 -22.68 14.61 -9.69
CA MET A 109 -23.54 15.26 -8.69
C MET A 109 -24.01 16.62 -9.17
N LYS A 110 -25.26 16.97 -8.85
CA LYS A 110 -25.88 18.24 -9.25
C LYS A 110 -25.79 19.31 -8.17
N SER A 111 -25.70 18.89 -6.90
CA SER A 111 -25.56 19.83 -5.77
C SER A 111 -24.16 20.42 -5.70
N ASN A 112 -24.03 21.65 -5.18
CA ASN A 112 -22.74 22.21 -4.82
C ASN A 112 -22.08 21.31 -3.75
N HIS A 113 -20.89 20.84 -4.03
CA HIS A 113 -20.13 19.96 -3.15
C HIS A 113 -18.62 20.16 -3.31
N VAL A 114 -17.86 19.69 -2.33
CA VAL A 114 -16.41 19.55 -2.40
C VAL A 114 -16.08 18.10 -2.07
N VAL A 115 -15.20 17.49 -2.86
CA VAL A 115 -14.72 16.12 -2.67
C VAL A 115 -13.29 16.16 -2.18
N LEU A 116 -13.02 15.50 -1.06
CA LEU A 116 -11.68 15.19 -0.58
C LEU A 116 -11.44 13.71 -0.77
N ARG A 117 -10.25 13.34 -1.22
CA ARG A 117 -9.87 11.96 -1.54
C ARG A 117 -8.64 11.55 -0.74
N ASN A 118 -8.58 10.28 -0.33
CA ASN A 118 -7.42 9.63 0.26
C ASN A 118 -6.88 10.35 1.51
N LEU A 119 -7.79 10.78 2.39
CA LEU A 119 -7.41 11.46 3.63
C LEU A 119 -6.90 10.46 4.66
N GLN A 120 -5.74 10.74 5.22
CA GLN A 120 -5.21 10.03 6.37
C GLN A 120 -5.30 10.92 7.61
N LEU A 121 -6.18 10.56 8.52
CA LEU A 121 -6.51 11.36 9.68
C LEU A 121 -6.15 10.63 10.99
N SER A 122 -6.02 11.37 12.07
CA SER A 122 -5.76 10.82 13.41
C SER A 122 -6.51 11.58 14.48
N ASP A 123 -6.89 10.87 15.53
CA ASP A 123 -7.35 11.44 16.81
C ASP A 123 -6.18 11.76 17.77
N GLY A 124 -4.94 11.60 17.32
CA GLY A 124 -3.72 11.74 18.11
C GLY A 124 -3.20 10.41 18.68
N VAL A 125 -4.00 9.35 18.68
CA VAL A 125 -3.63 8.00 19.14
C VAL A 125 -3.73 6.98 17.99
N HIS A 126 -4.85 6.98 17.31
CA HIS A 126 -5.15 6.06 16.21
C HIS A 126 -5.19 6.80 14.88
N LYS A 127 -4.77 6.12 13.83
CA LYS A 127 -4.82 6.62 12.45
C LYS A 127 -5.92 5.89 11.68
N THR A 128 -6.53 6.60 10.75
CA THR A 128 -7.51 6.05 9.82
C THR A 128 -7.35 6.66 8.44
N GLU A 129 -7.80 5.95 7.43
CA GLU A 129 -7.83 6.42 6.04
C GLU A 129 -9.29 6.50 5.57
N LEU A 130 -9.63 7.57 4.85
CA LEU A 130 -10.90 7.74 4.17
C LEU A 130 -10.67 7.75 2.66
N ASP A 131 -11.36 6.89 1.92
CA ASP A 131 -11.27 6.91 0.46
C ASP A 131 -11.82 8.23 -0.08
N PHE A 132 -13.02 8.64 0.37
CA PHE A 132 -13.60 9.96 0.05
C PHE A 132 -14.37 10.56 1.20
N LEU A 133 -14.29 11.88 1.28
CA LEU A 133 -15.19 12.72 2.07
C LEU A 133 -15.87 13.73 1.13
N VAL A 134 -17.19 13.67 1.03
CA VAL A 134 -17.99 14.61 0.23
C VAL A 134 -18.67 15.59 1.15
N LEU A 135 -18.27 16.86 1.05
CA LEU A 135 -18.86 17.97 1.80
C LEU A 135 -19.92 18.65 0.94
N LYS A 136 -21.12 18.76 1.45
CA LYS A 136 -22.23 19.45 0.83
C LYS A 136 -23.03 20.20 1.91
N GLN A 137 -23.97 21.00 1.52
CA GLN A 137 -24.75 21.83 2.45
C GLN A 137 -25.34 21.00 3.58
N GLY A 138 -24.84 21.21 4.81
CA GLY A 138 -25.33 20.59 6.03
C GLY A 138 -25.01 19.08 6.17
N VAL A 139 -24.29 18.47 5.24
CA VAL A 139 -23.97 17.05 5.25
C VAL A 139 -22.51 16.83 4.87
N ALA A 140 -21.81 15.99 5.63
CA ALA A 140 -20.53 15.40 5.27
C ALA A 140 -20.72 13.90 5.07
N THR A 141 -20.46 13.38 3.88
CA THR A 141 -20.63 11.97 3.55
C THR A 141 -19.28 11.29 3.45
N ILE A 142 -19.00 10.33 4.31
CA ILE A 142 -17.86 9.43 4.22
C ILE A 142 -18.24 8.33 3.24
N VAL A 143 -17.42 8.16 2.20
CA VAL A 143 -17.61 7.12 1.18
C VAL A 143 -16.45 6.15 1.23
N GLU A 144 -16.74 4.90 1.53
CA GLU A 144 -15.82 3.77 1.50
C GLU A 144 -16.00 3.00 0.20
N VAL A 145 -14.92 2.75 -0.53
CA VAL A 145 -14.94 2.09 -1.84
C VAL A 145 -14.61 0.61 -1.70
N LYS A 146 -15.45 -0.24 -2.24
CA LYS A 146 -15.21 -1.69 -2.29
C LYS A 146 -15.27 -2.22 -3.72
N ASN A 147 -14.16 -2.84 -4.15
CA ASN A 147 -14.05 -3.49 -5.44
C ASN A 147 -14.05 -5.02 -5.28
N SER A 148 -15.23 -5.61 -5.04
CA SER A 148 -15.38 -7.07 -4.90
C SER A 148 -15.77 -7.70 -6.24
N LYS A 149 -15.16 -8.86 -6.55
CA LYS A 149 -15.55 -9.72 -7.68
C LYS A 149 -16.56 -10.79 -7.29
N ARG A 150 -16.93 -10.89 -6.02
CA ARG A 150 -17.82 -11.91 -5.45
C ARG A 150 -18.93 -11.26 -4.68
N ASP A 151 -20.02 -12.00 -4.52
CA ASP A 151 -21.12 -11.64 -3.66
C ASP A 151 -20.63 -11.39 -2.23
N VAL A 152 -21.28 -10.47 -1.55
CA VAL A 152 -20.86 -9.98 -0.23
C VAL A 152 -22.02 -10.10 0.75
N TYR A 153 -21.69 -10.49 1.97
CA TYR A 153 -22.58 -10.44 3.13
C TYR A 153 -21.97 -9.52 4.19
N ILE A 154 -22.79 -8.62 4.73
CA ILE A 154 -22.43 -7.73 5.84
C ILE A 154 -23.35 -8.10 7.00
N ASP A 155 -22.77 -8.61 8.08
CA ASP A 155 -23.50 -9.08 9.23
C ASP A 155 -23.99 -7.94 10.15
N GLU A 156 -24.68 -8.28 11.25
CA GLU A 156 -25.21 -7.32 12.21
C GLU A 156 -24.12 -6.50 12.94
N ALA A 157 -22.91 -7.02 13.05
CA ALA A 157 -21.75 -6.32 13.64
C ALA A 157 -21.07 -5.36 12.65
N GLY A 158 -21.42 -5.44 11.37
CA GLY A 158 -20.80 -4.65 10.30
C GLY A 158 -19.52 -5.28 9.74
N ASP A 159 -19.27 -6.56 10.03
CA ASP A 159 -18.19 -7.32 9.41
C ASP A 159 -18.59 -7.77 8.00
N MET A 160 -17.64 -7.68 7.06
CA MET A 160 -17.91 -7.99 5.66
C MET A 160 -17.24 -9.29 5.23
N TYR A 161 -18.01 -10.19 4.60
CA TYR A 161 -17.58 -11.51 4.15
C TYR A 161 -17.82 -11.70 2.66
N LYS A 162 -16.94 -12.45 2.01
CA LYS A 162 -17.16 -12.98 0.65
C LYS A 162 -18.01 -14.25 0.73
N VAL A 163 -19.15 -14.24 0.06
CA VAL A 163 -20.02 -15.41 0.01
C VAL A 163 -19.30 -16.59 -0.66
N GLY A 164 -19.45 -17.78 -0.06
CA GLY A 164 -18.92 -19.05 -0.58
C GLY A 164 -17.54 -19.44 -0.09
N ARG A 165 -16.81 -18.58 0.64
CA ARG A 165 -15.54 -18.94 1.28
C ARG A 165 -15.48 -18.69 2.77
N TYR A 166 -16.47 -18.00 3.35
CA TYR A 166 -16.46 -17.50 4.73
C TYR A 166 -15.14 -16.75 5.08
N GLU A 167 -14.46 -16.24 4.06
CA GLU A 167 -13.29 -15.40 4.25
C GLU A 167 -13.76 -14.01 4.65
N ASN A 168 -13.30 -13.54 5.78
CA ASN A 168 -13.50 -12.16 6.19
C ASN A 168 -12.86 -11.26 5.11
N PHE A 169 -13.66 -10.39 4.52
CA PHE A 169 -13.20 -9.48 3.47
C PHE A 169 -12.77 -8.13 4.06
N ASP A 170 -13.48 -7.66 5.08
CA ASP A 170 -13.14 -6.48 5.85
C ASP A 170 -13.75 -6.61 7.25
N SER A 171 -12.89 -6.97 8.22
CA SER A 171 -13.29 -7.05 9.62
C SER A 171 -13.51 -5.66 10.18
N HIS A 172 -14.52 -5.56 11.04
CA HIS A 172 -14.81 -4.34 11.79
C HIS A 172 -15.10 -3.12 10.91
N LEU A 173 -15.62 -3.33 9.67
CA LEU A 173 -15.96 -2.22 8.78
C LEU A 173 -16.94 -1.26 9.45
N GLY A 174 -17.94 -1.77 10.17
CA GLY A 174 -18.89 -0.96 10.94
C GLY A 174 -18.16 -0.03 11.92
N ALA A 175 -17.32 -0.60 12.78
CA ALA A 175 -16.54 0.14 13.78
C ALA A 175 -15.56 1.13 13.13
N LYS A 176 -14.90 0.75 12.03
CA LYS A 176 -14.01 1.66 11.28
C LYS A 176 -14.77 2.87 10.75
N MET A 177 -15.99 2.67 10.19
CA MET A 177 -16.80 3.75 9.68
C MET A 177 -17.35 4.66 10.81
N ASP A 178 -17.63 4.11 11.99
CA ASP A 178 -18.00 4.89 13.16
C ASP A 178 -16.84 5.75 13.66
N PHE A 179 -15.65 5.17 13.79
CA PHE A 179 -14.44 5.88 14.19
C PHE A 179 -14.09 7.03 13.22
N ARG A 180 -14.19 6.78 11.91
CA ARG A 180 -14.01 7.82 10.89
C ARG A 180 -15.01 8.96 11.05
N ALA A 181 -16.26 8.62 11.35
CA ALA A 181 -17.30 9.62 11.57
C ALA A 181 -17.03 10.48 12.81
N GLU A 182 -16.52 9.90 13.89
CA GLU A 182 -16.13 10.61 15.10
C GLU A 182 -14.98 11.61 14.81
N ILE A 183 -13.95 11.19 14.07
CA ILE A 183 -12.84 12.09 13.68
C ILE A 183 -13.37 13.25 12.83
N ILE A 184 -14.19 12.98 11.80
CA ILE A 184 -14.74 14.04 10.94
C ILE A 184 -15.65 14.96 11.74
N GLN A 185 -16.47 14.43 12.64
CA GLN A 185 -17.33 15.25 13.51
C GLN A 185 -16.51 16.19 14.38
N GLN A 186 -15.39 15.71 14.95
CA GLN A 186 -14.50 16.53 15.76
C GLN A 186 -13.82 17.62 14.92
N LEU A 187 -13.28 17.28 13.74
CA LEU A 187 -12.64 18.23 12.85
C LEU A 187 -13.61 19.32 12.38
N LEU A 188 -14.86 18.96 12.05
CA LEU A 188 -15.89 19.93 11.68
C LEU A 188 -16.27 20.84 12.84
N LYS A 189 -16.36 20.31 14.06
CA LYS A 189 -16.59 21.09 15.27
C LYS A 189 -15.47 22.08 15.54
N ASP A 190 -14.21 21.65 15.44
CA ASP A 190 -13.02 22.49 15.63
C ASP A 190 -12.95 23.61 14.58
N ALA A 191 -13.44 23.34 13.38
CA ALA A 191 -13.59 24.33 12.31
C ALA A 191 -14.83 25.24 12.46
N GLY A 192 -15.68 25.05 13.48
CA GLY A 192 -16.89 25.84 13.71
C GLY A 192 -18.14 25.37 12.95
N TYR A 193 -18.17 24.12 12.47
CA TYR A 193 -19.26 23.53 11.68
C TYR A 193 -19.91 22.34 12.40
N GLU A 194 -20.16 22.44 13.70
CA GLU A 194 -20.68 21.36 14.55
C GLU A 194 -22.05 20.79 14.16
N ASN A 195 -22.84 21.54 13.40
CA ASN A 195 -24.19 21.15 12.97
C ASN A 195 -24.24 20.36 11.67
N MET A 196 -23.08 19.93 11.15
CA MET A 196 -23.01 19.07 9.97
C MET A 196 -23.44 17.64 10.33
N ARG A 197 -24.36 17.07 9.55
CA ARG A 197 -24.74 15.66 9.67
C ARG A 197 -23.69 14.80 8.99
N ILE A 198 -23.20 13.78 9.69
CA ILE A 198 -22.28 12.81 9.10
C ILE A 198 -23.10 11.63 8.53
N GLU A 199 -22.85 11.31 7.28
CA GLU A 199 -23.37 10.12 6.63
C GLU A 199 -22.27 9.16 6.25
N LYS A 200 -22.56 7.85 6.29
CA LYS A 200 -21.63 6.78 5.98
C LYS A 200 -22.19 5.95 4.84
N VAL A 201 -21.39 5.80 3.78
CA VAL A 201 -21.78 5.07 2.57
C VAL A 201 -20.66 4.11 2.17
N VAL A 202 -21.00 2.86 1.92
CA VAL A 202 -20.10 1.88 1.30
C VAL A 202 -20.56 1.69 -0.14
N VAL A 203 -19.69 2.01 -1.09
CA VAL A 203 -19.98 1.92 -2.53
C VAL A 203 -19.25 0.74 -3.16
N PHE A 204 -20.00 -0.10 -3.88
CA PHE A 204 -19.43 -1.20 -4.65
C PHE A 204 -19.27 -0.79 -6.12
N THR A 205 -18.04 -0.93 -6.64
CA THR A 205 -17.73 -0.56 -8.04
C THR A 205 -18.16 -1.61 -9.05
N ASN A 206 -18.37 -2.86 -8.62
CA ASN A 206 -18.87 -3.96 -9.43
C ASN A 206 -20.36 -4.17 -9.21
N ASN A 207 -21.19 -3.90 -10.22
CA ASN A 207 -22.65 -4.05 -10.16
C ASN A 207 -23.17 -5.47 -10.48
N ARG A 208 -22.26 -6.43 -10.71
CA ARG A 208 -22.63 -7.83 -11.02
C ARG A 208 -22.68 -8.73 -9.80
N ILE A 209 -22.39 -8.21 -8.61
CA ILE A 209 -22.42 -8.94 -7.35
C ILE A 209 -23.75 -8.73 -6.64
N GLN A 210 -24.11 -9.68 -5.79
CA GLN A 210 -25.21 -9.54 -4.84
C GLN A 210 -24.64 -9.09 -3.48
N ILE A 211 -25.40 -8.20 -2.81
CA ILE A 211 -25.02 -7.68 -1.51
C ILE A 211 -26.17 -7.97 -0.56
N LYS A 212 -25.96 -8.81 0.45
CA LYS A 212 -26.83 -8.99 1.59
C LYS A 212 -26.27 -8.20 2.76
N LYS A 213 -27.10 -7.39 3.40
CA LYS A 213 -26.69 -6.54 4.51
C LYS A 213 -27.71 -6.57 5.64
N ASP A 214 -27.27 -6.97 6.83
CA ASP A 214 -28.03 -6.96 8.07
C ASP A 214 -27.64 -5.76 8.98
N TYR A 215 -26.47 -5.14 8.75
CA TYR A 215 -26.01 -3.96 9.47
C TYR A 215 -26.73 -2.67 9.04
N HIS A 216 -27.05 -1.79 10.01
CA HIS A 216 -27.79 -0.55 9.76
C HIS A 216 -26.95 0.74 9.92
N GLY A 217 -25.71 0.66 10.39
CA GLY A 217 -24.88 1.82 10.71
C GLY A 217 -24.34 2.59 9.50
N PHE A 218 -24.43 2.05 8.30
CA PHE A 218 -24.09 2.75 7.05
C PHE A 218 -25.03 2.33 5.90
N ARG A 219 -25.09 3.18 4.88
CA ARG A 219 -25.80 2.86 3.63
C ARG A 219 -24.89 2.12 2.67
N VAL A 220 -25.48 1.28 1.81
CA VAL A 220 -24.76 0.56 0.75
C VAL A 220 -25.38 0.88 -0.59
N CYS A 221 -24.55 1.11 -1.60
CA CYS A 221 -25.01 1.31 -2.96
C CYS A 221 -24.01 0.79 -3.98
N PHE A 222 -24.48 0.64 -5.22
CA PHE A 222 -23.62 0.51 -6.38
C PHE A 222 -23.25 1.89 -6.93
N LEU A 223 -22.14 1.93 -7.68
CA LEU A 223 -21.54 3.13 -8.21
C LEU A 223 -22.52 4.07 -8.90
N SER A 224 -23.42 3.53 -9.75
CA SER A 224 -24.42 4.32 -10.50
C SER A 224 -25.45 5.03 -9.62
N ARG A 225 -25.62 4.60 -8.36
CA ARG A 225 -26.58 5.18 -7.42
C ARG A 225 -25.94 6.22 -6.50
N LEU A 226 -24.60 6.23 -6.40
CA LEU A 226 -23.87 7.06 -5.46
C LEU A 226 -24.18 8.57 -5.60
N PRO A 227 -24.15 9.19 -6.80
CA PRO A 227 -24.45 10.62 -6.93
C PRO A 227 -25.84 10.97 -6.44
N HIS A 228 -26.85 10.20 -6.83
CA HIS A 228 -28.23 10.41 -6.39
C HIS A 228 -28.39 10.25 -4.87
N LEU A 229 -27.74 9.22 -4.32
CA LEU A 229 -27.82 8.93 -2.89
C LEU A 229 -27.23 10.08 -2.05
N ILE A 230 -26.15 10.73 -2.54
CA ILE A 230 -25.56 11.89 -1.88
C ILE A 230 -26.37 13.16 -2.18
N ASP A 231 -26.81 13.38 -3.42
CA ASP A 231 -27.63 14.54 -3.79
C ASP A 231 -28.96 14.60 -3.00
N ASP A 232 -29.60 13.45 -2.77
CA ASP A 232 -30.85 13.31 -2.01
C ASP A 232 -30.66 13.47 -0.49
N SER A 233 -29.43 13.52 0.00
CA SER A 233 -29.14 13.75 1.42
C SER A 233 -29.30 15.22 1.76
N TYR A 234 -30.11 15.53 2.76
CA TYR A 234 -30.35 16.90 3.22
C TYR A 234 -29.86 17.09 4.65
N GLY A 235 -29.09 18.16 4.88
CA GLY A 235 -28.73 18.62 6.22
C GLY A 235 -29.79 19.51 6.82
N THR A 236 -29.92 19.50 8.14
CA THR A 236 -30.69 20.45 8.90
C THR A 236 -29.75 21.59 9.28
N GLY A 237 -29.88 22.78 8.67
CA GLY A 237 -29.05 23.91 9.10
C GLY A 237 -28.90 25.02 8.07
N VAL A 238 -28.12 25.99 8.43
CA VAL A 238 -27.85 27.24 7.70
C VAL A 238 -27.33 26.93 6.29
N ILE A 239 -27.81 27.70 5.31
CA ILE A 239 -27.30 27.68 3.93
C ILE A 239 -25.80 27.96 3.95
N GLN A 240 -25.02 26.98 3.61
CA GLN A 240 -23.57 27.11 3.48
C GLN A 240 -23.24 27.47 2.02
N PHE A 241 -22.63 28.61 1.81
CA PHE A 241 -22.14 28.99 0.50
C PHE A 241 -20.96 28.11 0.08
N THR A 242 -20.74 27.95 -1.21
CA THR A 242 -19.60 27.21 -1.78
C THR A 242 -18.26 27.60 -1.15
N LYS A 243 -18.09 28.88 -0.81
CA LYS A 243 -16.90 29.37 -0.09
C LYS A 243 -16.70 28.68 1.28
N HIS A 244 -17.76 28.45 2.03
CA HIS A 244 -17.67 27.77 3.33
C HIS A 244 -17.34 26.28 3.17
N LEU A 245 -17.88 25.63 2.12
CA LEU A 245 -17.53 24.24 1.82
C LEU A 245 -16.04 24.10 1.51
N GLN A 246 -15.48 25.05 0.74
CA GLN A 246 -14.05 25.05 0.44
C GLN A 246 -13.21 25.31 1.69
N GLN A 247 -13.60 26.25 2.54
CA GLN A 247 -12.89 26.51 3.81
C GLN A 247 -12.88 25.28 4.75
N MET A 248 -14.00 24.55 4.82
CA MET A 248 -14.05 23.27 5.55
C MET A 248 -13.11 22.24 4.96
N ALA A 249 -13.14 22.12 3.63
CA ALA A 249 -12.27 21.18 2.90
C ALA A 249 -10.79 21.51 3.14
N ASP A 250 -10.40 22.77 3.00
CA ASP A 250 -9.02 23.23 3.21
C ASP A 250 -8.56 22.97 4.66
N TYR A 251 -9.45 23.17 5.64
CA TYR A 251 -9.15 22.88 7.04
C TYR A 251 -8.91 21.37 7.26
N ILE A 252 -9.80 20.52 6.73
CA ILE A 252 -9.68 19.07 6.89
C ILE A 252 -8.45 18.55 6.12
N GLN A 253 -8.22 19.03 4.89
CA GLN A 253 -7.04 18.70 4.10
C GLN A 253 -5.74 19.09 4.81
N GLY A 254 -5.73 20.21 5.55
CA GLY A 254 -4.59 20.62 6.36
C GLY A 254 -4.30 19.72 7.57
N LYS A 255 -5.18 18.76 7.87
CA LYS A 255 -4.99 17.72 8.90
C LYS A 255 -4.59 16.37 8.34
N ASP A 256 -4.49 16.26 7.01
CA ASP A 256 -4.03 15.06 6.34
C ASP A 256 -2.57 14.78 6.74
N LEU A 257 -2.32 13.58 7.25
CA LEU A 257 -0.98 13.14 7.66
C LEU A 257 -0.11 12.85 6.44
N ASN A 258 -0.73 12.50 5.32
CA ASN A 258 -0.05 12.08 4.08
C ASN A 258 1.03 11.00 4.31
N GLU A 259 0.76 10.10 5.24
CA GLU A 259 1.64 8.99 5.61
C GLU A 259 1.00 7.66 5.22
N TYR A 260 1.66 6.87 4.42
CA TYR A 260 1.18 5.55 4.02
C TYR A 260 2.10 4.45 4.52
N TYR A 261 1.52 3.44 5.19
CA TYR A 261 2.22 2.23 5.65
C TYR A 261 1.91 1.09 4.70
N PRO A 262 2.80 0.81 3.72
CA PRO A 262 2.41 0.02 2.55
C PRO A 262 2.34 -1.47 2.79
N PHE A 263 3.15 -2.02 3.71
CA PHE A 263 3.36 -3.46 3.74
C PHE A 263 3.30 -4.06 5.14
N GLU A 264 2.65 -5.23 5.26
CA GLU A 264 2.80 -6.14 6.40
C GLU A 264 4.09 -6.99 6.31
N MET A 265 4.86 -6.85 5.21
CA MET A 265 6.11 -7.57 4.99
C MET A 265 7.32 -6.66 5.14
N ASP A 266 8.43 -7.22 5.56
CA ASP A 266 9.73 -6.54 5.55
C ASP A 266 10.26 -6.49 4.10
N VAL A 267 10.29 -5.28 3.52
CA VAL A 267 10.79 -5.05 2.16
C VAL A 267 12.29 -5.32 2.05
N GLN A 268 13.05 -5.03 3.11
CA GLN A 268 14.48 -5.30 3.13
C GLN A 268 14.75 -6.82 3.10
N GLU A 269 13.99 -7.59 3.89
CA GLU A 269 14.06 -9.07 3.84
C GLU A 269 13.72 -9.61 2.44
N PHE A 270 12.76 -8.99 1.75
CA PHE A 270 12.40 -9.37 0.40
C PHE A 270 13.54 -9.13 -0.61
N LYS A 271 14.16 -7.95 -0.57
CA LYS A 271 15.32 -7.62 -1.41
C LYS A 271 16.50 -8.55 -1.16
N GLU A 272 16.80 -8.81 0.11
CA GLU A 272 17.87 -9.73 0.51
C GLU A 272 17.61 -11.15 0.03
N ALA A 273 16.38 -11.66 0.21
CA ALA A 273 16.00 -12.99 -0.28
C ALA A 273 16.13 -13.11 -1.81
N PHE A 274 15.83 -12.05 -2.54
CA PHE A 274 16.01 -12.01 -3.99
C PHE A 274 17.49 -12.07 -4.37
N VAL A 275 18.33 -11.22 -3.78
CA VAL A 275 19.76 -11.16 -4.06
C VAL A 275 20.46 -12.48 -3.69
N ASP A 276 20.12 -13.05 -2.52
CA ASP A 276 20.71 -14.30 -2.05
C ASP A 276 20.36 -15.49 -2.99
N ALA A 277 19.09 -15.56 -3.44
CA ALA A 277 18.67 -16.57 -4.41
C ALA A 277 19.41 -16.41 -5.75
N TYR A 278 19.48 -15.19 -6.26
CA TYR A 278 20.15 -14.89 -7.53
C TYR A 278 21.65 -15.22 -7.48
N LEU A 279 22.38 -14.76 -6.46
CA LEU A 279 23.82 -15.03 -6.31
C LEU A 279 24.10 -16.52 -6.19
N LYS A 280 23.30 -17.26 -5.45
CA LYS A 280 23.46 -18.68 -5.29
C LYS A 280 23.23 -19.43 -6.62
N ILE A 281 22.24 -19.04 -7.41
CA ILE A 281 22.01 -19.56 -8.77
C ILE A 281 23.22 -19.30 -9.67
N LYS A 282 23.84 -18.11 -9.57
CA LYS A 282 25.01 -17.73 -10.37
C LYS A 282 26.32 -18.35 -9.88
N GLY A 283 26.30 -19.16 -8.80
CA GLY A 283 27.47 -19.82 -8.26
C GLY A 283 28.42 -18.91 -7.48
N TYR A 284 27.93 -17.75 -7.01
CA TYR A 284 28.69 -16.89 -6.10
C TYR A 284 28.61 -17.46 -4.69
N ASP A 285 29.70 -18.07 -4.23
CA ASP A 285 29.79 -18.63 -2.88
C ASP A 285 30.14 -17.54 -1.87
N GLN A 286 29.17 -17.18 -1.02
CA GLN A 286 29.36 -16.20 0.07
C GLN A 286 30.47 -16.60 1.05
N SER A 287 30.78 -17.90 1.17
CA SER A 287 31.85 -18.39 2.05
C SER A 287 33.25 -17.94 1.65
N VAL A 288 33.43 -17.57 0.38
CA VAL A 288 34.75 -17.10 -0.14
C VAL A 288 34.95 -15.62 0.20
N GLU A 289 33.90 -14.80 0.15
CA GLU A 289 34.01 -13.36 0.50
C GLU A 289 34.18 -13.16 2.02
N ASP A 290 33.42 -13.86 2.86
CA ASP A 290 33.58 -13.80 4.32
C ASP A 290 34.97 -14.31 4.76
N GLY A 291 35.48 -15.33 4.09
CA GLY A 291 36.83 -15.86 4.32
C GLY A 291 37.93 -14.87 3.91
N LEU A 292 37.74 -14.11 2.84
CA LEU A 292 38.69 -13.08 2.39
C LEU A 292 38.63 -11.82 3.29
N PHE A 293 37.44 -11.35 3.67
CA PHE A 293 37.27 -10.22 4.59
C PHE A 293 37.81 -10.55 6.01
N THR A 294 37.55 -11.75 6.52
CA THR A 294 38.09 -12.20 7.80
C THR A 294 39.61 -12.30 7.75
N ARG A 295 40.19 -12.83 6.67
CA ARG A 295 41.64 -12.86 6.47
C ARG A 295 42.22 -11.46 6.33
N PHE A 296 41.61 -10.57 5.57
CA PHE A 296 42.02 -9.19 5.42
C PHE A 296 42.00 -8.41 6.73
N ARG A 297 40.92 -8.58 7.51
CA ARG A 297 40.77 -7.98 8.86
C ARG A 297 41.86 -8.48 9.82
N THR A 298 42.16 -9.79 9.77
CA THR A 298 43.22 -10.39 10.60
C THR A 298 44.62 -9.89 10.19
N VAL A 299 44.87 -9.75 8.90
CA VAL A 299 46.14 -9.21 8.40
C VAL A 299 46.30 -7.72 8.74
N VAL A 300 45.26 -6.92 8.58
CA VAL A 300 45.28 -5.50 8.96
C VAL A 300 45.47 -5.36 10.47
N HIS A 301 44.79 -6.15 11.29
CA HIS A 301 44.93 -6.14 12.77
C HIS A 301 46.36 -6.55 13.21
N SER A 302 47.02 -7.49 12.50
CA SER A 302 48.39 -7.91 12.76
C SER A 302 49.41 -6.86 12.34
N LEU A 303 49.13 -6.09 11.30
CA LEU A 303 50.03 -4.99 10.83
C LEU A 303 49.96 -3.77 11.76
N PHE A 304 48.86 -3.50 12.40
CA PHE A 304 48.72 -2.39 13.36
C PHE A 304 49.11 -2.72 14.80
N ASN A 305 49.31 -4.00 15.14
CA ASN A 305 49.73 -4.46 16.48
C ASN A 305 51.18 -4.96 16.53
N MET A 306 52.07 -4.51 15.63
CA MET A 306 53.48 -4.77 15.79
C MET A 306 54.03 -4.00 17.00
N PRO A 307 54.71 -4.66 17.97
CA PRO A 307 55.33 -3.97 19.07
C PRO A 307 56.42 -3.03 18.55
N THR A 308 56.30 -1.78 18.93
CA THR A 308 57.39 -0.78 18.75
C THR A 308 58.64 -1.30 19.43
N THR A 309 59.65 -1.61 18.63
CA THR A 309 61.00 -1.93 19.10
C THR A 309 61.53 -0.80 19.98
N GLN A 310 61.77 -1.09 21.26
CA GLN A 310 62.46 -0.19 22.17
C GLN A 310 63.85 0.07 21.65
N HIS A 311 64.16 1.33 21.42
CA HIS A 311 65.56 1.81 21.28
C HIS A 311 66.30 1.60 22.60
N VAL A 312 67.22 0.66 22.60
CA VAL A 312 68.24 0.56 23.63
C VAL A 312 69.31 1.60 23.33
N SER A 313 69.39 2.64 24.11
CA SER A 313 70.51 3.58 24.11
C SER A 313 71.64 3.03 24.97
N TYR A 314 72.86 2.99 24.38
CA TYR A 314 74.12 2.88 25.10
C TYR A 314 74.63 4.27 25.51
#